data_f0613a2ee77294b8cc6b8c16be5f21c6
#
_entry.id   f0613a2ee77294b8cc6b8c16be5f21c6
#
_cell.length_a   1.000
_cell.length_b   1.000
_cell.length_c   1.000
_cell.angle_alpha   90.00
_cell.angle_beta   90.00
_cell.angle_gamma   90.00
#
_symmetry.space_group_name_H-M   'P 1'
#
loop_
_entity.id
_entity.type
_entity.pdbx_description
1 polymer ?
#
loop_
_entity_poly.entity_id
_entity_poly.type
_entity_poly.pdbx_seq_one_letter_code
_entity_poly.pdbx_strand_id
1 'polypeptide(L)'
;MLRMLLSIVLVPALVVFGLVVVLFSYMAFGERSAKELAIKFCDEIRVGDDPIAVHSRATRSGAIPSSLTWIPPDSHPRTLEVIFKGGIPLSAHGCRIQASERVTAAVYFHTR
;
A
#
# COMPACT_ATOMS: atom_id res chain seq x y z
N MET A 1 -17.52 -38.82 29.45
CA MET A 1 -16.11 -38.72 29.11
C MET A 1 -15.88 -38.20 27.71
N LEU A 2 -16.49 -38.80 26.70
CA LEU A 2 -16.30 -38.37 25.31
C LEU A 2 -16.70 -36.92 25.07
N ARG A 3 -17.76 -36.44 25.68
CA ARG A 3 -18.24 -35.04 25.57
C ARG A 3 -17.22 -34.07 26.19
N MET A 4 -16.57 -34.42 27.29
CA MET A 4 -15.54 -33.60 27.93
C MET A 4 -14.29 -33.49 27.07
N LEU A 5 -13.87 -34.60 26.47
CA LEU A 5 -12.70 -34.64 25.58
C LEU A 5 -12.98 -33.82 24.31
N LEU A 6 -14.18 -33.93 23.74
CA LEU A 6 -14.60 -33.13 22.58
C LEU A 6 -14.57 -31.63 22.91
N SER A 7 -15.07 -31.23 24.08
CA SER A 7 -15.05 -29.82 24.50
C SER A 7 -13.63 -29.30 24.68
N ILE A 8 -12.73 -30.12 25.28
CA ILE A 8 -11.34 -29.72 25.50
C ILE A 8 -10.59 -29.51 24.19
N VAL A 9 -10.91 -30.26 23.14
CA VAL A 9 -10.28 -30.15 21.83
C VAL A 9 -11.02 -29.13 20.96
N LEU A 10 -12.35 -29.13 20.96
CA LEU A 10 -13.18 -28.33 20.07
C LEU A 10 -13.13 -26.84 20.39
N VAL A 11 -13.19 -26.48 21.68
CA VAL A 11 -13.21 -25.07 22.09
C VAL A 11 -11.91 -24.34 21.72
N PRO A 12 -10.70 -24.86 22.04
CA PRO A 12 -9.45 -24.25 21.59
C PRO A 12 -9.32 -24.20 20.07
N ALA A 13 -9.75 -25.25 19.38
CA ALA A 13 -9.71 -25.30 17.92
C ALA A 13 -10.59 -24.22 17.30
N LEU A 14 -11.79 -23.98 17.83
CA LEU A 14 -12.68 -22.92 17.35
C LEU A 14 -12.12 -21.52 17.62
N VAL A 15 -11.48 -21.32 18.77
CA VAL A 15 -10.84 -20.05 19.12
C VAL A 15 -9.69 -19.76 18.15
N VAL A 16 -8.83 -20.74 17.91
CA VAL A 16 -7.70 -20.60 16.96
C VAL A 16 -8.21 -20.31 15.55
N PHE A 17 -9.22 -21.06 15.10
CA PHE A 17 -9.83 -20.84 13.79
C PHE A 17 -10.41 -19.44 13.65
N GLY A 18 -11.13 -18.96 14.67
CA GLY A 18 -11.69 -17.61 14.69
C GLY A 18 -10.59 -16.53 14.61
N LEU A 19 -9.51 -16.70 15.38
CA LEU A 19 -8.37 -15.78 15.34
C LEU A 19 -7.71 -15.74 13.96
N VAL A 20 -7.52 -16.92 13.34
CA VAL A 20 -6.95 -17.02 12.00
C VAL A 20 -7.83 -16.31 10.98
N VAL A 21 -9.16 -16.53 11.03
CA VAL A 21 -10.10 -15.86 10.12
C VAL A 21 -10.06 -14.34 10.29
N VAL A 22 -10.02 -13.84 11.52
CA VAL A 22 -9.94 -12.41 11.81
C VAL A 22 -8.63 -11.83 11.27
N LEU A 23 -7.51 -12.52 11.50
CA LEU A 23 -6.21 -12.09 11.02
C LEU A 23 -6.15 -12.00 9.50
N PHE A 24 -6.61 -13.05 8.81
CA PHE A 24 -6.65 -13.06 7.34
C PHE A 24 -7.57 -11.97 6.79
N SER A 25 -8.72 -11.75 7.42
CA SER A 25 -9.65 -10.69 7.02
C SER A 25 -9.03 -9.32 7.16
N TYR A 26 -8.32 -9.08 8.26
CA TYR A 26 -7.60 -7.82 8.50
C TYR A 26 -6.52 -7.59 7.46
N MET A 27 -5.71 -8.62 7.16
CA MET A 27 -4.65 -8.54 6.16
C MET A 27 -5.24 -8.28 4.75
N ALA A 28 -6.29 -8.97 4.38
CA ALA A 28 -6.96 -8.78 3.09
C ALA A 28 -7.55 -7.38 2.97
N PHE A 29 -8.16 -6.86 4.02
CA PHE A 29 -8.70 -5.50 4.05
C PHE A 29 -7.58 -4.46 3.89
N GLY A 30 -6.49 -4.63 4.63
CA GLY A 30 -5.33 -3.72 4.53
C GLY A 30 -4.71 -3.72 3.14
N GLU A 31 -4.59 -4.89 2.52
CA GLU A 31 -4.08 -5.04 1.16
C GLU A 31 -4.96 -4.32 0.14
N ARG A 32 -6.26 -4.55 0.23
CA ARG A 32 -7.24 -3.90 -0.66
C ARG A 32 -7.26 -2.39 -0.48
N SER A 33 -7.21 -1.93 0.76
CA SER A 33 -7.18 -0.50 1.08
C SER A 33 -5.94 0.18 0.50
N ALA A 34 -4.75 -0.43 0.66
CA ALA A 34 -3.51 0.09 0.11
C ALA A 34 -3.57 0.16 -1.43
N LYS A 35 -4.10 -0.88 -2.06
CA LYS A 35 -4.28 -0.92 -3.52
C LYS A 35 -5.20 0.20 -4.01
N GLU A 36 -6.34 0.38 -3.35
CA GLU A 36 -7.30 1.44 -3.71
C GLU A 36 -6.69 2.83 -3.53
N LEU A 37 -5.95 3.06 -2.45
CA LEU A 37 -5.26 4.33 -2.20
C LEU A 37 -4.22 4.62 -3.27
N ALA A 38 -3.43 3.61 -3.65
CA ALA A 38 -2.40 3.76 -4.68
C ALA A 38 -3.00 4.06 -6.04
N ILE A 39 -4.04 3.33 -6.43
CA ILE A 39 -4.73 3.54 -7.72
C ILE A 39 -5.38 4.91 -7.74
N LYS A 40 -6.08 5.29 -6.69
CA LYS A 40 -6.74 6.60 -6.59
C LYS A 40 -5.72 7.73 -6.67
N PHE A 41 -4.62 7.62 -5.92
CA PHE A 41 -3.55 8.61 -5.95
C PHE A 41 -2.98 8.75 -7.36
N CYS A 42 -2.69 7.62 -8.00
CA CYS A 42 -2.12 7.60 -9.34
C CYS A 42 -3.08 8.19 -10.39
N ASP A 43 -4.37 7.92 -10.27
CA ASP A 43 -5.39 8.45 -11.17
C ASP A 43 -5.59 9.96 -11.03
N GLU A 44 -5.33 10.51 -9.86
CA GLU A 44 -5.41 11.95 -9.60
C GLU A 44 -4.22 12.73 -10.16
N ILE A 45 -3.11 12.04 -10.44
CA ILE A 45 -1.92 12.65 -11.02
C ILE A 45 -2.08 12.70 -12.54
N ARG A 46 -1.90 13.88 -13.12
CA ARG A 46 -2.02 14.09 -14.57
C ARG A 46 -0.71 14.57 -15.17
N VAL A 47 -0.50 14.23 -16.43
CA VAL A 47 0.61 14.76 -17.20
C VAL A 47 0.51 16.29 -17.22
N GLY A 48 1.59 16.98 -16.92
CA GLY A 48 1.64 18.43 -16.82
C GLY A 48 1.48 18.99 -15.42
N ASP A 49 1.21 18.15 -14.42
CA ASP A 49 1.13 18.59 -13.02
C ASP A 49 2.46 19.09 -12.50
N ASP A 50 2.41 19.99 -11.52
CA ASP A 50 3.61 20.51 -10.85
C ASP A 50 4.20 19.43 -9.94
N PRO A 51 5.47 19.04 -10.12
CA PRO A 51 6.12 18.04 -9.27
C PRO A 51 6.13 18.40 -7.78
N ILE A 52 6.23 19.68 -7.44
CA ILE A 52 6.22 20.13 -6.03
C ILE A 52 4.84 19.88 -5.41
N ALA A 53 3.78 20.19 -6.13
CA ALA A 53 2.41 19.94 -5.67
C ALA A 53 2.13 18.45 -5.53
N VAL A 54 2.64 17.62 -6.45
CA VAL A 54 2.53 16.17 -6.38
C VAL A 54 3.23 15.63 -5.14
N HIS A 55 4.44 16.09 -4.85
CA HIS A 55 5.19 15.69 -3.67
C HIS A 55 4.44 16.07 -2.38
N SER A 56 3.91 17.28 -2.28
CA SER A 56 3.08 17.72 -1.15
C SER A 56 1.85 16.84 -0.95
N ARG A 57 1.18 16.49 -2.03
CA ARG A 57 0.01 15.61 -2.00
C ARG A 57 0.40 14.21 -1.52
N ALA A 58 1.52 13.68 -2.00
CA ALA A 58 2.05 12.39 -1.57
C ALA A 58 2.36 12.37 -0.09
N THR A 59 2.98 13.43 0.43
CA THR A 59 3.29 13.56 1.86
C THR A 59 2.03 13.49 2.73
N ARG A 60 0.92 14.04 2.25
CA ARG A 60 -0.36 14.05 2.96
C ARG A 60 -1.21 12.80 2.76
N SER A 61 -0.85 11.94 1.82
CA SER A 61 -1.66 10.78 1.43
C SER A 61 -1.55 9.57 2.35
N GLY A 62 -0.59 9.56 3.28
CA GLY A 62 -0.32 8.40 4.14
C GLY A 62 0.66 7.41 3.54
N ALA A 63 1.34 7.74 2.44
CA ALA A 63 2.39 6.93 1.86
C ALA A 63 3.61 6.85 2.79
N ILE A 64 4.47 5.84 2.57
CA ILE A 64 5.69 5.66 3.36
C ILE A 64 6.62 6.87 3.14
N PRO A 65 6.94 7.66 4.19
CA PRO A 65 7.70 8.89 4.01
C PRO A 65 9.11 8.67 3.43
N SER A 66 9.74 7.55 3.75
CA SER A 66 11.08 7.23 3.27
C SER A 66 11.15 7.03 1.76
N SER A 67 10.02 6.77 1.10
CA SER A 67 9.96 6.60 -0.36
C SER A 67 9.78 7.92 -1.11
N LEU A 68 9.45 9.01 -0.42
CA LEU A 68 9.06 10.29 -1.04
C LEU A 68 10.26 11.16 -1.37
N THR A 69 11.18 10.63 -2.16
CA THR A 69 12.36 11.36 -2.63
C THR A 69 12.49 11.19 -4.13
N TRP A 70 12.64 12.30 -4.84
CA TRP A 70 12.89 12.29 -6.28
C TRP A 70 14.29 11.71 -6.55
N ILE A 71 14.37 10.79 -7.50
CA ILE A 71 15.62 10.13 -7.90
C ILE A 71 15.80 10.26 -9.42
N PRO A 72 16.92 10.82 -9.88
CA PRO A 72 17.94 11.55 -9.12
C PRO A 72 17.45 12.92 -8.65
N PRO A 73 17.89 13.43 -7.49
CA PRO A 73 17.33 14.67 -6.92
C PRO A 73 17.69 15.94 -7.70
N ASP A 74 18.84 15.95 -8.36
CA ASP A 74 19.40 17.15 -8.95
C ASP A 74 19.40 17.16 -10.49
N SER A 75 18.82 16.17 -11.13
CA SER A 75 18.80 16.06 -12.59
C SER A 75 17.45 15.61 -13.12
N HIS A 76 17.18 15.88 -14.40
CA HIS A 76 15.99 15.47 -15.10
C HIS A 76 16.31 14.45 -16.19
N PRO A 77 15.43 13.48 -16.51
CA PRO A 77 14.15 13.21 -15.83
C PRO A 77 14.36 12.55 -14.47
N ARG A 78 13.41 12.73 -13.57
CA ARG A 78 13.47 12.14 -12.25
C ARG A 78 12.19 11.36 -11.93
N THR A 79 12.29 10.45 -10.98
CA THR A 79 11.21 9.53 -10.62
C THR A 79 10.88 9.64 -9.13
N LEU A 80 9.62 9.69 -8.80
CA LEU A 80 9.11 9.60 -7.43
C LEU A 80 8.27 8.33 -7.31
N GLU A 81 8.58 7.50 -6.33
CA GLU A 81 7.77 6.34 -6.00
C GLU A 81 6.97 6.62 -4.74
N VAL A 82 5.66 6.71 -4.88
CA VAL A 82 4.73 6.90 -3.75
C VAL A 82 4.23 5.52 -3.35
N ILE A 83 4.67 5.02 -2.19
CA ILE A 83 4.44 3.64 -1.77
C ILE A 83 3.48 3.59 -0.58
N PHE A 84 2.44 2.77 -0.71
CA PHE A 84 1.49 2.47 0.36
C PHE A 84 1.70 1.03 0.81
N LYS A 85 1.97 0.85 2.10
CA LYS A 85 2.20 -0.48 2.67
C LYS A 85 0.92 -1.30 2.64
N GLY A 86 1.01 -2.52 2.10
CA GLY A 86 -0.11 -3.47 2.07
C GLY A 86 -0.36 -4.13 3.42
N GLY A 87 -1.47 -4.86 3.52
CA GLY A 87 -1.83 -5.63 4.72
C GLY A 87 -1.03 -6.90 4.88
N ILE A 88 -0.44 -7.42 3.80
CA ILE A 88 0.40 -8.62 3.79
C ILE A 88 1.86 -8.18 3.96
N PRO A 89 2.66 -8.86 4.81
CA PRO A 89 4.07 -8.52 4.95
C PRO A 89 4.81 -8.52 3.62
N LEU A 90 5.67 -7.53 3.41
CA LEU A 90 6.48 -7.33 2.19
C LEU A 90 5.67 -6.94 0.96
N SER A 91 4.36 -6.80 1.08
CA SER A 91 3.52 -6.32 -0.02
C SER A 91 3.39 -4.81 0.02
N ALA A 92 3.48 -4.18 -1.15
CA ALA A 92 3.31 -2.73 -1.28
C ALA A 92 2.65 -2.41 -2.62
N HIS A 93 1.83 -1.36 -2.60
CA HIS A 93 1.19 -0.80 -3.78
C HIS A 93 1.65 0.64 -3.93
N GLY A 94 1.91 1.08 -5.13
CA GLY A 94 2.41 2.41 -5.31
C GLY A 94 2.13 3.04 -6.65
N CYS A 95 2.49 4.29 -6.77
CA CYS A 95 2.46 5.05 -8.01
C CYS A 95 3.87 5.53 -8.33
N ARG A 96 4.36 5.16 -9.50
CA ARG A 96 5.64 5.65 -10.01
C ARG A 96 5.36 6.86 -10.89
N ILE A 97 5.89 8.00 -10.48
CA ILE A 97 5.68 9.27 -11.16
C ILE A 97 6.99 9.70 -11.79
N GLN A 98 6.97 9.90 -13.10
CA GLN A 98 8.10 10.43 -13.83
C GLN A 98 7.85 11.90 -14.13
N ALA A 99 8.87 12.72 -13.89
CA ALA A 99 8.77 14.15 -14.12
C ALA A 99 10.08 14.72 -14.63
N SER A 100 9.98 15.72 -15.49
CA SER A 100 11.06 16.62 -15.84
C SER A 100 10.75 17.97 -15.18
N GLU A 101 10.46 19.04 -15.93
CA GLU A 101 9.93 20.26 -15.34
C GLU A 101 8.50 20.08 -14.85
N ARG A 102 7.77 19.17 -15.49
CA ARG A 102 6.40 18.79 -15.18
C ARG A 102 6.25 17.28 -15.21
N VAL A 103 5.18 16.77 -14.60
CA VAL A 103 4.89 15.33 -14.61
C VAL A 103 4.69 14.86 -16.05
N THR A 104 5.41 13.81 -16.44
CA THR A 104 5.33 13.21 -17.77
C THR A 104 4.59 11.88 -17.79
N ALA A 105 4.58 11.16 -16.67
CA ALA A 105 3.87 9.87 -16.55
C ALA A 105 3.59 9.54 -15.09
N ALA A 106 2.51 8.79 -14.86
CA ALA A 106 2.18 8.23 -13.56
C ALA A 106 1.62 6.82 -13.77
N VAL A 107 2.25 5.81 -13.18
CA VAL A 107 1.90 4.40 -13.39
C VAL A 107 1.76 3.69 -12.05
N TYR A 108 0.63 3.01 -11.84
CA TYR A 108 0.43 2.15 -10.68
C TYR A 108 1.34 0.91 -10.79
N PHE A 109 1.90 0.49 -9.65
CA PHE A 109 2.65 -0.76 -9.56
C PHE A 109 2.38 -1.47 -8.25
N HIS A 110 2.63 -2.77 -8.26
CA HIS A 110 2.49 -3.63 -7.09
C HIS A 110 3.76 -4.46 -6.91
N THR A 111 4.29 -4.48 -5.69
CA THR A 111 5.45 -5.31 -5.33
C THR A 111 5.10 -6.28 -4.21
N ARG A 112 5.76 -7.41 -4.21
CA ARG A 112 5.69 -8.40 -3.14
C ARG A 112 7.04 -8.55 -2.46
#